data_7ac5e14c361c70c4f3705caa6f4b92f5
#
_entry.id   7ac5e14c361c70c4f3705caa6f4b92f5
#
_cell.length_a   1.000
_cell.length_b   1.000
_cell.length_c   1.000
_cell.angle_alpha   90.00
_cell.angle_beta   90.00
_cell.angle_gamma   90.00
#
_symmetry.space_group_name_H-M   'P 1'
#
loop_
_entity.id
_entity.type
_entity.pdbx_description
1 polymer ?
#
loop_
_entity_poly.entity_id
_entity_poly.type
_entity_poly.pdbx_seq_one_letter_code
_entity_poly.pdbx_strand_id
1 'polypeptide(L)'
;MSILNFKDADIYYEVHGNGPPFLFLSETACDGEVWKIYQVPEFSRDHTVVTFDYRGTGQSSKPSMKYTMEMFADDAAAIFDHLKLDQAIVCGHSMGGRVAQVLALKHPSKVKKLILASSGAGYPDQRGIPLKLCVEMVQMGYEKYAREHTVTVGWTKDYLGKHWDKVEKFLKVRWQNIPPLECFLRHIIARHECDTRKQLKDIRVPTLVLVGAEDHISASNLSHRASSEELAKGIPNAKLVLLPGECHHFFYTEPAAAHKIIRDFLRES
;
A
#
# COMPACT_ATOMS: atom_id res chain seq x y z
N MET A 1 -11.11 13.48 13.58
CA MET A 1 -11.24 12.00 13.57
C MET A 1 -12.58 11.68 13.01
N SER A 2 -12.63 10.90 11.96
CA SER A 2 -13.90 10.63 11.27
C SER A 2 -14.07 9.12 11.06
N ILE A 3 -15.30 8.65 11.22
CA ILE A 3 -15.68 7.26 11.01
C ILE A 3 -16.79 7.25 9.97
N LEU A 4 -16.62 6.43 8.94
CA LEU A 4 -17.64 6.10 7.97
C LEU A 4 -18.23 4.73 8.31
N ASN A 5 -19.51 4.67 8.62
CA ASN A 5 -20.22 3.39 8.67
C ASN A 5 -20.56 2.98 7.23
N PHE A 6 -19.96 1.88 6.77
CA PHE A 6 -20.17 1.37 5.42
C PHE A 6 -20.34 -0.14 5.44
N LYS A 7 -21.51 -0.60 4.98
CA LYS A 7 -21.93 -2.01 5.06
C LYS A 7 -21.85 -2.49 6.53
N ASP A 8 -20.99 -3.43 6.81
CA ASP A 8 -20.80 -4.14 8.08
C ASP A 8 -19.51 -3.73 8.82
N ALA A 9 -18.99 -2.53 8.52
CA ALA A 9 -17.79 -2.03 9.18
C ALA A 9 -17.81 -0.52 9.38
N ASP A 10 -17.19 -0.08 10.47
CA ASP A 10 -16.80 1.30 10.74
C ASP A 10 -15.40 1.51 10.18
N ILE A 11 -15.26 2.41 9.21
CA ILE A 11 -14.01 2.74 8.56
C ILE A 11 -13.49 4.07 9.09
N TYR A 12 -12.38 4.02 9.79
CA TYR A 12 -11.68 5.22 10.26
C TYR A 12 -10.92 5.86 9.10
N TYR A 13 -11.05 7.18 8.94
CA TYR A 13 -10.31 7.95 7.96
C TYR A 13 -9.93 9.33 8.50
N GLU A 14 -8.90 9.91 7.89
CA GLU A 14 -8.46 11.29 8.14
C GLU A 14 -8.38 12.08 6.84
N VAL A 15 -8.63 13.38 6.95
CA VAL A 15 -8.52 14.34 5.85
C VAL A 15 -7.60 15.47 6.29
N HIS A 16 -6.60 15.78 5.48
CA HIS A 16 -5.61 16.81 5.77
C HIS A 16 -5.41 17.74 4.57
N GLY A 17 -5.25 19.04 4.84
CA GLY A 17 -5.03 20.03 3.80
C GLY A 17 -6.27 20.38 2.99
N ASN A 18 -6.03 21.09 1.87
CA ASN A 18 -7.07 21.53 0.94
C ASN A 18 -6.49 21.57 -0.48
N GLY A 19 -7.29 21.20 -1.48
CA GLY A 19 -6.90 21.16 -2.88
C GLY A 19 -7.38 19.89 -3.58
N PRO A 20 -6.78 19.51 -4.73
CA PRO A 20 -7.15 18.27 -5.43
C PRO A 20 -7.03 17.04 -4.52
N PRO A 21 -7.98 16.10 -4.57
CA PRO A 21 -7.95 14.92 -3.70
C PRO A 21 -6.77 13.99 -3.98
N PHE A 22 -6.15 13.49 -2.91
CA PHE A 22 -5.03 12.55 -2.96
C PHE A 22 -5.21 11.46 -1.88
N LEU A 23 -5.48 10.23 -2.30
CA LEU A 23 -5.65 9.07 -1.42
C LEU A 23 -4.35 8.29 -1.30
N PHE A 24 -3.97 7.96 -0.06
CA PHE A 24 -2.89 7.04 0.25
C PHE A 24 -3.42 5.71 0.80
N LEU A 25 -2.96 4.61 0.22
CA LEU A 25 -3.34 3.23 0.54
C LEU A 25 -2.16 2.47 1.11
N SER A 26 -2.29 2.04 2.37
CA SER A 26 -1.21 1.44 3.14
C SER A 26 -0.85 0.01 2.71
N GLU A 27 0.28 -0.46 3.17
CA GLU A 27 0.76 -1.83 2.97
C GLU A 27 -0.03 -2.86 3.78
N THR A 28 0.35 -4.14 3.68
CA THR A 28 -0.30 -5.25 4.39
C THR A 28 -0.38 -5.01 5.88
N ALA A 29 -1.59 -5.08 6.43
CA ALA A 29 -1.83 -5.01 7.88
C ALA A 29 -1.24 -3.74 8.52
N CYS A 30 -1.24 -2.63 7.80
CA CYS A 30 -0.75 -1.32 8.21
C CYS A 30 -1.88 -0.31 8.18
N ASP A 31 -1.94 0.53 9.20
CA ASP A 31 -2.89 1.64 9.29
C ASP A 31 -2.38 2.92 8.59
N GLY A 32 -3.17 3.97 8.62
CA GLY A 32 -2.85 5.26 7.99
C GLY A 32 -1.78 6.08 8.71
N GLU A 33 -1.39 5.73 9.94
CA GLU A 33 -0.44 6.50 10.77
C GLU A 33 0.92 6.65 10.10
N VAL A 34 1.37 5.63 9.35
CA VAL A 34 2.67 5.66 8.67
C VAL A 34 2.78 6.79 7.64
N TRP A 35 1.68 7.17 7.01
CA TRP A 35 1.66 8.25 6.03
C TRP A 35 1.85 9.62 6.66
N LYS A 36 1.54 9.76 7.95
CA LYS A 36 1.73 11.02 8.70
C LYS A 36 3.20 11.34 8.99
N ILE A 37 4.11 10.37 8.79
CA ILE A 37 5.56 10.60 9.01
C ILE A 37 6.11 11.62 8.01
N TYR A 38 5.75 11.50 6.70
CA TYR A 38 6.30 12.31 5.62
C TYR A 38 5.29 12.70 4.53
N GLN A 39 4.40 11.80 4.10
CA GLN A 39 3.54 12.01 2.93
C GLN A 39 2.42 13.01 3.22
N VAL A 40 1.74 12.86 4.34
CA VAL A 40 0.71 13.82 4.76
C VAL A 40 1.29 15.22 4.92
N PRO A 41 2.38 15.46 5.68
CA PRO A 41 2.97 16.78 5.80
C PRO A 41 3.43 17.40 4.47
N GLU A 42 3.86 16.59 3.52
CA GLU A 42 4.31 17.07 2.21
C GLU A 42 3.14 17.45 1.30
N PHE A 43 2.19 16.52 1.11
CA PHE A 43 1.15 16.69 0.10
C PHE A 43 -0.07 17.49 0.60
N SER A 44 -0.32 17.57 1.90
CA SER A 44 -1.41 18.41 2.45
C SER A 44 -1.19 19.91 2.29
N ARG A 45 -0.01 20.35 1.82
CA ARG A 45 0.27 21.76 1.52
C ARG A 45 -0.55 22.28 0.34
N ASP A 46 -0.90 21.40 -0.60
CA ASP A 46 -1.55 21.75 -1.86
C ASP A 46 -2.59 20.72 -2.34
N HIS A 47 -2.85 19.69 -1.55
CA HIS A 47 -3.86 18.65 -1.82
C HIS A 47 -4.74 18.39 -0.60
N THR A 48 -5.94 17.91 -0.86
CA THR A 48 -6.78 17.25 0.15
C THR A 48 -6.32 15.81 0.29
N VAL A 49 -5.45 15.54 1.25
CA VAL A 49 -4.88 14.21 1.49
C VAL A 49 -5.87 13.39 2.33
N VAL A 50 -6.23 12.21 1.85
CA VAL A 50 -7.08 11.24 2.54
C VAL A 50 -6.23 10.01 2.88
N THR A 51 -6.27 9.60 4.14
CA THR A 51 -5.76 8.31 4.61
C THR A 51 -6.88 7.56 5.33
N PHE A 52 -6.84 6.25 5.35
CA PHE A 52 -7.79 5.45 6.11
C PHE A 52 -7.18 4.14 6.59
N ASP A 53 -7.76 3.59 7.62
CA ASP A 53 -7.42 2.28 8.13
C ASP A 53 -8.29 1.23 7.46
N TYR A 54 -7.66 0.22 6.87
CA TYR A 54 -8.41 -0.93 6.36
C TYR A 54 -9.18 -1.63 7.48
N ARG A 55 -10.28 -2.30 7.15
CA ARG A 55 -10.90 -3.27 8.05
C ARG A 55 -9.82 -4.20 8.60
N GLY A 56 -9.81 -4.39 9.90
CA GLY A 56 -8.81 -5.22 10.58
C GLY A 56 -7.55 -4.48 11.02
N THR A 57 -7.38 -3.18 10.72
CA THR A 57 -6.22 -2.38 11.16
C THR A 57 -6.64 -1.16 11.96
N GLY A 58 -5.70 -0.57 12.68
CA GLY A 58 -5.82 0.71 13.36
C GLY A 58 -7.13 0.89 14.12
N GLN A 59 -7.80 1.99 13.85
CA GLN A 59 -9.06 2.38 14.48
C GLN A 59 -10.32 1.89 13.75
N SER A 60 -10.17 1.30 12.55
CA SER A 60 -11.28 0.67 11.85
C SER A 60 -11.74 -0.60 12.57
N SER A 61 -13.01 -0.96 12.39
CA SER A 61 -13.57 -2.19 12.96
C SER A 61 -12.88 -3.45 12.38
N LYS A 62 -12.98 -4.55 13.13
CA LYS A 62 -12.28 -5.81 12.84
C LYS A 62 -13.28 -6.96 12.67
N PRO A 63 -14.22 -6.88 11.69
CA PRO A 63 -15.27 -7.86 11.54
C PRO A 63 -14.70 -9.25 11.20
N SER A 64 -15.31 -10.28 11.80
CA SER A 64 -14.90 -11.67 11.59
C SER A 64 -15.49 -12.21 10.29
N MET A 65 -14.88 -11.82 9.17
CA MET A 65 -15.30 -12.19 7.82
C MET A 65 -14.09 -12.36 6.90
N LYS A 66 -14.29 -12.90 5.71
CA LYS A 66 -13.26 -12.91 4.65
C LYS A 66 -13.02 -11.49 4.15
N TYR A 67 -11.77 -11.05 4.08
CA TYR A 67 -11.38 -9.80 3.44
C TYR A 67 -10.96 -10.06 1.99
N THR A 68 -11.17 -9.06 1.12
CA THR A 68 -10.72 -9.09 -0.28
C THR A 68 -10.18 -7.72 -0.70
N MET A 69 -9.39 -7.68 -1.76
CA MET A 69 -8.91 -6.39 -2.30
C MET A 69 -10.07 -5.55 -2.87
N GLU A 70 -11.09 -6.21 -3.41
CA GLU A 70 -12.33 -5.57 -3.87
C GLU A 70 -13.09 -4.90 -2.73
N MET A 71 -13.12 -5.52 -1.56
CA MET A 71 -13.74 -4.95 -0.36
C MET A 71 -13.01 -3.68 0.07
N PHE A 72 -11.68 -3.70 0.12
CA PHE A 72 -10.90 -2.51 0.47
C PHE A 72 -11.00 -1.40 -0.58
N ALA A 73 -11.14 -1.75 -1.85
CA ALA A 73 -11.40 -0.78 -2.91
C ALA A 73 -12.80 -0.16 -2.80
N ASP A 74 -13.82 -0.95 -2.44
CA ASP A 74 -15.18 -0.44 -2.17
C ASP A 74 -15.21 0.51 -0.95
N ASP A 75 -14.45 0.18 0.11
CA ASP A 75 -14.32 1.06 1.28
C ASP A 75 -13.70 2.41 0.89
N ALA A 76 -12.65 2.40 0.05
CA ALA A 76 -12.05 3.63 -0.47
C ALA A 76 -13.03 4.44 -1.34
N ALA A 77 -13.77 3.77 -2.22
CA ALA A 77 -14.78 4.43 -3.05
C ALA A 77 -15.91 5.04 -2.20
N ALA A 78 -16.35 4.35 -1.14
CA ALA A 78 -17.37 4.85 -0.23
C ALA A 78 -16.90 6.09 0.55
N ILE A 79 -15.62 6.16 0.94
CA ILE A 79 -15.03 7.37 1.54
C ILE A 79 -15.10 8.55 0.55
N PHE A 80 -14.81 8.33 -0.74
CA PHE A 80 -14.92 9.39 -1.74
C PHE A 80 -16.36 9.89 -1.90
N ASP A 81 -17.34 8.97 -1.94
CA ASP A 81 -18.76 9.33 -2.02
C ASP A 81 -19.21 10.11 -0.78
N HIS A 82 -18.80 9.68 0.41
CA HIS A 82 -19.09 10.36 1.67
C HIS A 82 -18.49 11.77 1.71
N LEU A 83 -17.26 11.93 1.25
CA LEU A 83 -16.57 13.22 1.20
C LEU A 83 -16.97 14.08 -0.03
N LYS A 84 -17.85 13.56 -0.90
CA LYS A 84 -18.26 14.20 -2.17
C LYS A 84 -17.06 14.54 -3.06
N LEU A 85 -16.09 13.62 -3.13
CA LEU A 85 -14.94 13.72 -4.00
C LEU A 85 -15.22 12.95 -5.30
N ASP A 86 -15.14 13.64 -6.44
CA ASP A 86 -15.41 13.02 -7.74
C ASP A 86 -14.29 12.08 -8.15
N GLN A 87 -13.05 12.57 -8.13
CA GLN A 87 -11.84 11.85 -8.54
C GLN A 87 -10.67 12.17 -7.61
N ALA A 88 -9.76 11.22 -7.43
CA ALA A 88 -8.52 11.45 -6.69
C ALA A 88 -7.28 10.94 -7.45
N ILE A 89 -6.13 11.50 -7.10
CA ILE A 89 -4.85 10.83 -7.27
C ILE A 89 -4.83 9.70 -6.24
N VAL A 90 -4.46 8.49 -6.65
CA VAL A 90 -4.42 7.32 -5.76
C VAL A 90 -3.01 6.77 -5.73
N CYS A 91 -2.40 6.75 -4.56
CA CYS A 91 -1.08 6.16 -4.31
C CYS A 91 -1.22 4.95 -3.40
N GLY A 92 -0.85 3.78 -3.90
CA GLY A 92 -0.86 2.55 -3.12
C GLY A 92 0.53 1.94 -2.98
N HIS A 93 0.93 1.66 -1.74
CA HIS A 93 2.19 1.00 -1.41
C HIS A 93 1.98 -0.49 -1.12
N SER A 94 2.76 -1.36 -1.75
CA SER A 94 2.73 -2.81 -1.52
C SER A 94 1.32 -3.40 -1.73
N MET A 95 0.66 -3.92 -0.70
CA MET A 95 -0.73 -4.36 -0.76
C MET A 95 -1.67 -3.22 -1.21
N GLY A 96 -1.43 -1.99 -0.74
CA GLY A 96 -2.20 -0.82 -1.16
C GLY A 96 -2.15 -0.57 -2.66
N GLY A 97 -1.05 -0.94 -3.33
CA GLY A 97 -0.97 -0.92 -4.79
C GLY A 97 -1.90 -1.93 -5.47
N ARG A 98 -2.19 -3.07 -4.84
CA ARG A 98 -3.22 -4.02 -5.33
C ARG A 98 -4.62 -3.46 -5.14
N VAL A 99 -4.89 -2.86 -3.97
CA VAL A 99 -6.17 -2.16 -3.73
C VAL A 99 -6.36 -1.04 -4.74
N ALA A 100 -5.31 -0.25 -5.03
CA ALA A 100 -5.33 0.82 -6.01
C ALA A 100 -5.63 0.33 -7.45
N GLN A 101 -5.06 -0.81 -7.85
CA GLN A 101 -5.38 -1.45 -9.13
C GLN A 101 -6.86 -1.86 -9.20
N VAL A 102 -7.36 -2.53 -8.17
CA VAL A 102 -8.77 -2.94 -8.09
C VAL A 102 -9.69 -1.73 -8.08
N LEU A 103 -9.35 -0.65 -7.35
CA LEU A 103 -10.09 0.60 -7.36
C LEU A 103 -10.16 1.21 -8.78
N ALA A 104 -9.04 1.24 -9.49
CA ALA A 104 -9.00 1.76 -10.86
C ALA A 104 -9.78 0.90 -11.86
N LEU A 105 -9.84 -0.42 -11.66
CA LEU A 105 -10.58 -1.35 -12.50
C LEU A 105 -12.09 -1.33 -12.21
N LYS A 106 -12.47 -1.29 -10.94
CA LYS A 106 -13.86 -1.40 -10.50
C LYS A 106 -14.58 -0.05 -10.45
N HIS A 107 -13.85 1.01 -10.08
CA HIS A 107 -14.36 2.37 -9.93
C HIS A 107 -13.52 3.38 -10.75
N PRO A 108 -13.39 3.19 -12.08
CA PRO A 108 -12.47 3.98 -12.91
C PRO A 108 -12.74 5.49 -12.87
N SER A 109 -14.00 5.91 -12.68
CA SER A 109 -14.38 7.31 -12.55
C SER A 109 -13.83 7.98 -11.28
N LYS A 110 -13.43 7.21 -10.28
CA LYS A 110 -12.88 7.71 -9.00
C LYS A 110 -11.37 7.96 -9.05
N VAL A 111 -10.67 7.46 -10.09
CA VAL A 111 -9.21 7.55 -10.16
C VAL A 111 -8.80 8.49 -11.28
N LYS A 112 -8.10 9.58 -10.94
CA LYS A 112 -7.57 10.56 -11.89
C LYS A 112 -6.16 10.19 -12.38
N LYS A 113 -5.28 9.83 -11.45
CA LYS A 113 -3.92 9.33 -11.69
C LYS A 113 -3.63 8.22 -10.69
N LEU A 114 -2.83 7.26 -11.10
CA LEU A 114 -2.50 6.09 -10.30
C LEU A 114 -0.99 6.02 -10.01
N ILE A 115 -0.62 5.76 -8.76
CA ILE A 115 0.76 5.56 -8.34
C ILE A 115 0.84 4.21 -7.63
N LEU A 116 1.58 3.29 -8.22
CA LEU A 116 1.79 1.93 -7.72
C LEU A 116 3.21 1.80 -7.21
N ALA A 117 3.36 1.81 -5.89
CA ALA A 117 4.65 1.82 -5.22
C ALA A 117 5.00 0.43 -4.66
N SER A 118 6.12 -0.16 -5.06
CA SER A 118 6.62 -1.47 -4.60
C SER A 118 5.52 -2.54 -4.55
N SER A 119 4.77 -2.69 -5.65
CA SER A 119 3.59 -3.55 -5.73
C SER A 119 3.68 -4.55 -6.89
N GLY A 120 2.67 -5.39 -7.02
CA GLY A 120 2.53 -6.37 -8.11
C GLY A 120 1.08 -6.69 -8.42
N ALA A 121 0.83 -7.34 -9.54
CA ALA A 121 -0.51 -7.68 -10.03
C ALA A 121 -1.05 -9.00 -9.47
N GLY A 122 -0.19 -9.92 -9.09
CA GLY A 122 -0.57 -11.26 -8.63
C GLY A 122 0.61 -12.01 -8.04
N TYR A 123 0.38 -13.25 -7.65
CA TYR A 123 1.42 -14.21 -7.28
C TYR A 123 1.45 -15.35 -8.28
N PRO A 124 2.62 -15.91 -8.62
CA PRO A 124 2.72 -17.04 -9.55
C PRO A 124 2.01 -18.27 -9.04
N ASP A 125 2.01 -18.48 -7.73
CA ASP A 125 1.36 -19.58 -7.06
C ASP A 125 0.29 -19.06 -6.10
N GLN A 126 -0.97 -19.28 -6.44
CA GLN A 126 -2.12 -18.83 -5.64
C GLN A 126 -2.58 -19.86 -4.60
N ARG A 127 -1.80 -20.91 -4.34
CA ARG A 127 -2.19 -22.03 -3.44
C ARG A 127 -2.27 -21.63 -1.96
N GLY A 128 -2.44 -20.37 -1.65
CA GLY A 128 -2.70 -19.87 -0.30
C GLY A 128 -1.48 -19.36 0.43
N ILE A 129 -1.63 -19.11 1.73
CA ILE A 129 -0.52 -18.67 2.59
C ILE A 129 0.53 -19.78 2.59
N PRO A 130 1.81 -19.49 2.29
CA PRO A 130 2.85 -20.50 2.39
C PRO A 130 2.85 -21.14 3.78
N LEU A 131 2.78 -22.46 3.85
CA LEU A 131 2.81 -23.21 5.13
C LEU A 131 4.01 -22.77 5.99
N LYS A 132 5.15 -22.47 5.35
CA LYS A 132 6.33 -21.92 6.00
C LYS A 132 6.01 -20.67 6.84
N LEU A 133 5.23 -19.75 6.30
CA LEU A 133 4.82 -18.52 6.99
C LEU A 133 4.01 -18.83 8.25
N CYS A 134 3.07 -19.76 8.15
CA CYS A 134 2.28 -20.21 9.30
C CYS A 134 3.15 -20.88 10.38
N VAL A 135 4.10 -21.72 9.97
CA VAL A 135 5.04 -22.38 10.88
C VAL A 135 5.92 -21.36 11.59
N GLU A 136 6.47 -20.39 10.86
CA GLU A 136 7.30 -19.31 11.44
C GLU A 136 6.51 -18.49 12.47
N MET A 137 5.26 -18.10 12.17
CA MET A 137 4.40 -17.38 13.11
C MET A 137 4.12 -18.17 14.39
N VAL A 138 3.89 -19.49 14.27
CA VAL A 138 3.65 -20.35 15.43
C VAL A 138 4.91 -20.52 16.27
N GLN A 139 6.06 -20.78 15.63
CA GLN A 139 7.32 -21.01 16.32
C GLN A 139 7.88 -19.76 17.00
N MET A 140 7.75 -18.61 16.37
CA MET A 140 8.31 -17.34 16.84
C MET A 140 7.37 -16.58 17.78
N GLY A 141 6.07 -16.81 17.67
CA GLY A 141 5.03 -15.97 18.23
C GLY A 141 4.68 -14.81 17.28
N TYR A 142 3.39 -14.55 17.13
CA TYR A 142 2.88 -13.65 16.10
C TYR A 142 3.46 -12.22 16.17
N GLU A 143 3.49 -11.61 17.35
CA GLU A 143 3.97 -10.22 17.48
C GLU A 143 5.44 -10.09 17.08
N LYS A 144 6.28 -11.01 17.55
CA LYS A 144 7.69 -11.05 17.18
C LYS A 144 7.86 -11.29 15.69
N TYR A 145 7.11 -12.26 15.13
CA TYR A 145 7.10 -12.52 13.69
C TYR A 145 6.75 -11.26 12.89
N ALA A 146 5.67 -10.56 13.25
CA ALA A 146 5.22 -9.37 12.53
C ALA A 146 6.28 -8.25 12.53
N ARG A 147 7.01 -8.09 13.64
CA ARG A 147 8.11 -7.12 13.76
C ARG A 147 9.30 -7.51 12.89
N GLU A 148 9.79 -8.75 13.04
CA GLU A 148 10.95 -9.24 12.28
C GLU A 148 10.67 -9.35 10.78
N HIS A 149 9.45 -9.75 10.41
CA HIS A 149 9.02 -9.79 9.01
C HIS A 149 9.08 -8.42 8.35
N THR A 150 8.59 -7.37 9.01
CA THR A 150 8.66 -5.99 8.50
C THR A 150 10.10 -5.58 8.17
N VAL A 151 11.05 -5.93 9.06
CA VAL A 151 12.47 -5.61 8.85
C VAL A 151 13.06 -6.43 7.70
N THR A 152 12.80 -7.75 7.68
CA THR A 152 13.39 -8.68 6.70
C THR A 152 12.89 -8.47 5.28
N VAL A 153 11.61 -8.12 5.09
CA VAL A 153 11.07 -7.81 3.76
C VAL A 153 11.31 -6.36 3.36
N GLY A 154 11.55 -5.49 4.32
CA GLY A 154 11.66 -4.05 4.10
C GLY A 154 13.01 -3.61 3.56
N TRP A 155 14.10 -4.25 4.00
CA TRP A 155 15.46 -3.79 3.71
C TRP A 155 16.47 -4.93 3.62
N THR A 156 17.55 -4.67 2.89
CA THR A 156 18.72 -5.56 2.89
C THR A 156 19.52 -5.38 4.19
N LYS A 157 20.32 -6.39 4.56
CA LYS A 157 21.21 -6.30 5.74
C LYS A 157 22.22 -5.14 5.62
N ASP A 158 22.73 -4.91 4.40
CA ASP A 158 23.65 -3.80 4.12
C ASP A 158 22.98 -2.44 4.33
N TYR A 159 21.74 -2.29 3.85
CA TYR A 159 20.95 -1.08 4.08
C TYR A 159 20.72 -0.81 5.57
N LEU A 160 20.29 -1.82 6.32
CA LEU A 160 20.05 -1.71 7.77
C LEU A 160 21.31 -1.27 8.52
N GLY A 161 22.49 -1.81 8.14
CA GLY A 161 23.76 -1.45 8.77
C GLY A 161 24.17 0.00 8.56
N LYS A 162 23.72 0.63 7.46
CA LYS A 162 24.08 2.01 7.09
C LYS A 162 23.04 3.06 7.49
N HIS A 163 21.76 2.68 7.58
CA HIS A 163 20.63 3.63 7.64
C HIS A 163 19.62 3.29 8.76
N TRP A 164 20.07 2.67 9.84
CA TRP A 164 19.18 2.22 10.92
C TRP A 164 18.34 3.36 11.53
N ASP A 165 18.89 4.56 11.64
CA ASP A 165 18.20 5.74 12.14
C ASP A 165 16.94 6.09 11.35
N LYS A 166 17.00 6.00 10.03
CA LYS A 166 15.83 6.22 9.14
C LYS A 166 14.80 5.11 9.29
N VAL A 167 15.28 3.86 9.34
CA VAL A 167 14.45 2.67 9.50
C VAL A 167 13.71 2.67 10.84
N GLU A 168 14.41 2.96 11.92
CA GLU A 168 13.85 2.98 13.26
C GLU A 168 12.67 3.95 13.41
N LYS A 169 12.75 5.11 12.78
CA LYS A 169 11.67 6.10 12.82
C LYS A 169 10.37 5.54 12.24
N PHE A 170 10.44 4.84 11.11
CA PHE A 170 9.30 4.16 10.52
C PHE A 170 8.80 3.02 11.43
N LEU A 171 9.70 2.16 11.91
CA LEU A 171 9.33 1.01 12.71
C LEU A 171 8.65 1.41 14.03
N LYS A 172 9.04 2.52 14.64
CA LYS A 172 8.39 3.06 15.85
C LYS A 172 6.88 3.34 15.59
N VAL A 173 6.53 3.90 14.43
CA VAL A 173 5.13 4.15 14.08
C VAL A 173 4.45 2.85 13.66
N ARG A 174 5.07 2.08 12.76
CA ARG A 174 4.52 0.84 12.21
C ARG A 174 4.15 -0.20 13.27
N TRP A 175 4.91 -0.26 14.37
CA TRP A 175 4.71 -1.24 15.44
C TRP A 175 3.80 -0.78 16.58
N GLN A 176 3.30 0.45 16.56
CA GLN A 176 2.35 0.93 17.58
C GLN A 176 1.01 0.19 17.49
N ASN A 177 0.58 -0.12 16.26
CA ASN A 177 -0.73 -0.69 15.99
C ASN A 177 -0.62 -2.00 15.19
N ILE A 178 0.09 -3.00 15.74
CA ILE A 178 0.10 -4.34 15.15
C ILE A 178 -1.32 -4.93 15.26
N PRO A 179 -1.98 -5.28 14.14
CA PRO A 179 -3.34 -5.79 14.18
C PRO A 179 -3.39 -7.19 14.82
N PRO A 180 -4.56 -7.65 15.28
CA PRO A 180 -4.74 -9.03 15.73
C PRO A 180 -4.31 -10.06 14.66
N LEU A 181 -3.81 -11.21 15.10
CA LEU A 181 -3.31 -12.27 14.20
C LEU A 181 -4.33 -12.65 13.11
N GLU A 182 -5.59 -12.82 13.47
CA GLU A 182 -6.66 -13.19 12.55
C GLU A 182 -6.88 -12.11 11.47
N CYS A 183 -6.73 -10.83 11.81
CA CYS A 183 -6.82 -9.73 10.86
C CYS A 183 -5.62 -9.69 9.93
N PHE A 184 -4.41 -9.89 10.48
CA PHE A 184 -3.18 -10.02 9.70
C PHE A 184 -3.29 -11.16 8.67
N LEU A 185 -3.77 -12.33 9.10
CA LEU A 185 -3.95 -13.50 8.22
C LEU A 185 -4.98 -13.20 7.12
N ARG A 186 -6.11 -12.55 7.45
CA ARG A 186 -7.12 -12.14 6.44
C ARG A 186 -6.54 -11.19 5.39
N HIS A 187 -5.70 -10.24 5.79
CA HIS A 187 -5.01 -9.34 4.85
C HIS A 187 -4.06 -10.12 3.93
N ILE A 188 -3.28 -11.05 4.48
CA ILE A 188 -2.37 -11.90 3.66
C ILE A 188 -3.16 -12.76 2.68
N ILE A 189 -4.25 -13.40 3.12
CA ILE A 189 -5.12 -14.22 2.26
C ILE A 189 -5.69 -13.35 1.13
N ALA A 190 -6.31 -12.20 1.47
CA ALA A 190 -6.87 -11.30 0.50
C ALA A 190 -5.86 -10.84 -0.56
N ARG A 191 -4.62 -10.54 -0.12
CA ARG A 191 -3.52 -10.17 -1.00
C ARG A 191 -3.10 -11.31 -1.93
N HIS A 192 -3.05 -12.56 -1.43
CA HIS A 192 -2.65 -13.72 -2.22
C HIS A 192 -3.72 -14.13 -3.24
N GLU A 193 -4.98 -13.97 -2.90
CA GLU A 193 -6.10 -14.30 -3.81
C GLU A 193 -6.31 -13.26 -4.93
N CYS A 194 -5.77 -12.05 -4.76
CA CYS A 194 -5.90 -10.99 -5.75
C CYS A 194 -4.95 -11.23 -6.94
N ASP A 195 -5.53 -11.28 -8.14
CA ASP A 195 -4.79 -11.38 -9.40
C ASP A 195 -5.41 -10.47 -10.47
N THR A 196 -4.73 -9.37 -10.76
CA THR A 196 -5.15 -8.38 -11.76
C THR A 196 -4.39 -8.50 -13.08
N ARG A 197 -3.47 -9.48 -13.23
CA ARG A 197 -2.56 -9.59 -14.39
C ARG A 197 -3.27 -9.54 -15.73
N LYS A 198 -4.40 -10.24 -15.86
CA LYS A 198 -5.19 -10.26 -17.11
C LYS A 198 -5.92 -8.95 -17.39
N GLN A 199 -6.12 -8.11 -16.36
CA GLN A 199 -6.89 -6.87 -16.40
C GLN A 199 -6.01 -5.62 -16.43
N LEU A 200 -4.68 -5.75 -16.32
CA LEU A 200 -3.76 -4.59 -16.33
C LEU A 200 -3.95 -3.70 -17.56
N LYS A 201 -4.22 -4.30 -18.70
CA LYS A 201 -4.51 -3.60 -19.97
C LYS A 201 -5.77 -2.70 -19.91
N ASP A 202 -6.64 -2.92 -18.93
CA ASP A 202 -7.90 -2.18 -18.77
C ASP A 202 -7.75 -0.96 -17.86
N ILE A 203 -6.63 -0.81 -17.17
CA ILE A 203 -6.26 0.40 -16.42
C ILE A 203 -5.85 1.47 -17.43
N ARG A 204 -6.67 2.50 -17.60
CA ARG A 204 -6.51 3.54 -18.64
C ARG A 204 -5.97 4.87 -18.11
N VAL A 205 -5.99 5.07 -16.82
CA VAL A 205 -5.52 6.31 -16.19
C VAL A 205 -4.00 6.43 -16.25
N PRO A 206 -3.44 7.66 -16.33
CA PRO A 206 -2.01 7.86 -16.24
C PRO A 206 -1.46 7.17 -14.99
N THR A 207 -0.45 6.32 -15.17
CA THR A 207 0.07 5.46 -14.10
C THR A 207 1.57 5.62 -13.93
N LEU A 208 2.00 5.90 -12.70
CA LEU A 208 3.39 5.81 -12.27
C LEU A 208 3.60 4.50 -11.50
N VAL A 209 4.57 3.71 -11.93
CA VAL A 209 5.07 2.56 -11.17
C VAL A 209 6.41 2.94 -10.56
N LEU A 210 6.50 2.96 -9.23
CA LEU A 210 7.65 3.43 -8.48
C LEU A 210 8.16 2.30 -7.58
N VAL A 211 9.45 1.98 -7.63
CA VAL A 211 10.01 0.88 -6.84
C VAL A 211 11.47 1.12 -6.52
N GLY A 212 11.91 0.66 -5.35
CA GLY A 212 13.33 0.65 -4.99
C GLY A 212 14.12 -0.31 -5.90
N ALA A 213 15.28 0.11 -6.37
CA ALA A 213 16.12 -0.72 -7.25
C ALA A 213 16.59 -2.01 -6.55
N GLU A 214 16.70 -1.97 -5.21
CA GLU A 214 17.11 -3.07 -4.35
C GLU A 214 15.93 -3.81 -3.68
N ASP A 215 14.70 -3.56 -4.12
CA ASP A 215 13.49 -4.23 -3.59
C ASP A 215 13.34 -5.65 -4.18
N HIS A 216 14.30 -6.50 -3.80
CA HIS A 216 14.40 -7.90 -4.25
C HIS A 216 13.78 -8.90 -3.28
N ILE A 217 13.42 -8.46 -2.07
CA ILE A 217 12.96 -9.34 -1.01
C ILE A 217 11.44 -9.43 -1.05
N SER A 218 10.92 -10.64 -1.18
CA SER A 218 9.51 -10.91 -0.96
C SER A 218 9.34 -12.23 -0.22
N ALA A 219 8.30 -12.33 0.60
CA ALA A 219 7.95 -13.55 1.33
C ALA A 219 7.59 -14.73 0.40
N SER A 220 7.37 -14.46 -0.89
CA SER A 220 6.94 -15.43 -1.92
C SER A 220 7.98 -15.73 -2.98
N ASN A 221 9.26 -15.43 -2.73
CA ASN A 221 10.34 -15.54 -3.72
C ASN A 221 10.17 -14.64 -4.97
N LEU A 222 9.25 -13.70 -4.94
CA LEU A 222 9.06 -12.69 -5.97
C LEU A 222 9.72 -11.38 -5.54
N SER A 223 10.59 -10.87 -6.38
CA SER A 223 11.10 -9.51 -6.26
C SER A 223 9.97 -8.52 -6.51
N HIS A 224 9.74 -7.57 -5.60
CA HIS A 224 8.79 -6.47 -5.85
C HIS A 224 9.24 -5.63 -7.03
N ARG A 225 10.55 -5.52 -7.28
CA ARG A 225 11.08 -4.90 -8.49
C ARG A 225 10.58 -5.61 -9.74
N ALA A 226 10.75 -6.93 -9.84
CA ALA A 226 10.27 -7.69 -11.00
C ALA A 226 8.74 -7.61 -11.16
N SER A 227 7.99 -7.64 -10.04
CA SER A 227 6.54 -7.47 -10.05
C SER A 227 6.13 -6.07 -10.51
N SER A 228 6.88 -5.02 -10.15
CA SER A 228 6.64 -3.65 -10.60
C SER A 228 6.98 -3.48 -12.09
N GLU A 229 8.02 -4.15 -12.59
CA GLU A 229 8.33 -4.20 -14.01
C GLU A 229 7.21 -4.90 -14.82
N GLU A 230 6.58 -5.96 -14.26
CA GLU A 230 5.41 -6.61 -14.85
C GLU A 230 4.21 -5.64 -14.92
N LEU A 231 3.93 -4.89 -13.83
CA LEU A 231 2.89 -3.86 -13.83
C LEU A 231 3.10 -2.82 -14.93
N ALA A 232 4.33 -2.29 -15.03
CA ALA A 232 4.66 -1.27 -16.02
C ALA A 232 4.52 -1.77 -17.47
N LYS A 233 4.80 -3.05 -17.72
CA LYS A 233 4.60 -3.68 -19.04
C LYS A 233 3.12 -3.95 -19.34
N GLY A 234 2.33 -4.27 -18.33
CA GLY A 234 0.93 -4.66 -18.49
C GLY A 234 -0.04 -3.48 -18.58
N ILE A 235 0.26 -2.35 -17.95
CA ILE A 235 -0.59 -1.16 -17.93
C ILE A 235 -0.21 -0.24 -19.09
N PRO A 236 -1.14 0.10 -19.99
CA PRO A 236 -0.88 1.03 -21.08
C PRO A 236 -0.42 2.40 -20.56
N ASN A 237 0.66 2.93 -21.15
CA ASN A 237 1.22 4.23 -20.81
C ASN A 237 1.74 4.36 -19.35
N ALA A 238 2.02 3.25 -18.68
CA ALA A 238 2.65 3.31 -17.38
C ALA A 238 4.11 3.74 -17.48
N LYS A 239 4.52 4.64 -16.58
CA LYS A 239 5.89 5.10 -16.42
C LYS A 239 6.54 4.33 -15.27
N LEU A 240 7.61 3.59 -15.54
CA LEU A 240 8.40 2.92 -14.50
C LEU A 240 9.54 3.82 -14.05
N VAL A 241 9.69 3.98 -12.74
CA VAL A 241 10.83 4.65 -12.12
C VAL A 241 11.42 3.75 -11.03
N LEU A 242 12.74 3.50 -11.15
CA LEU A 242 13.52 2.79 -10.13
C LEU A 242 14.26 3.83 -9.27
N LEU A 243 14.13 3.71 -7.95
CA LEU A 243 14.91 4.51 -7.00
C LEU A 243 16.24 3.81 -6.70
N PRO A 244 17.39 4.35 -7.14
CA PRO A 244 18.69 3.73 -6.93
C PRO A 244 19.02 3.55 -5.43
N GLY A 245 19.51 2.38 -5.06
CA GLY A 245 19.92 2.07 -3.68
C GLY A 245 18.79 1.84 -2.69
N GLU A 246 17.53 2.04 -3.10
CA GLU A 246 16.38 1.94 -2.20
C GLU A 246 15.73 0.55 -2.22
N CYS A 247 15.15 0.21 -1.06
CA CYS A 247 14.44 -1.03 -0.80
C CYS A 247 12.90 -0.81 -0.76
N HIS A 248 12.16 -1.71 -0.14
CA HIS A 248 10.69 -1.73 -0.13
C HIS A 248 10.07 -0.46 0.47
N HIS A 249 10.62 0.05 1.57
CA HIS A 249 10.04 1.15 2.33
C HIS A 249 10.68 2.52 2.02
N PHE A 250 11.03 2.78 0.75
CA PHE A 250 11.66 4.03 0.31
C PHE A 250 10.85 5.30 0.66
N PHE A 251 9.55 5.22 0.83
CA PHE A 251 8.72 6.35 1.30
C PHE A 251 9.14 6.88 2.66
N TYR A 252 9.81 6.06 3.44
CA TYR A 252 10.22 6.41 4.81
C TYR A 252 11.74 6.59 4.94
N THR A 253 12.50 6.04 4.02
CA THR A 253 13.97 6.11 4.03
C THR A 253 14.52 7.20 3.10
N GLU A 254 13.89 7.43 1.94
CA GLU A 254 14.21 8.51 1.02
C GLU A 254 12.95 9.29 0.56
N PRO A 255 12.19 9.88 1.51
CA PRO A 255 10.93 10.55 1.20
C PRO A 255 11.10 11.68 0.18
N ALA A 256 12.18 12.45 0.26
CA ALA A 256 12.40 13.59 -0.64
C ALA A 256 12.52 13.17 -2.11
N ALA A 257 13.23 12.08 -2.40
CA ALA A 257 13.35 11.54 -3.75
C ALA A 257 12.01 11.03 -4.26
N ALA A 258 11.29 10.26 -3.43
CA ALA A 258 9.97 9.74 -3.77
C ALA A 258 8.96 10.88 -4.04
N HIS A 259 8.92 11.90 -3.18
CA HIS A 259 8.04 13.06 -3.33
C HIS A 259 8.34 13.83 -4.60
N LYS A 260 9.62 14.05 -4.92
CA LYS A 260 10.02 14.73 -6.15
C LYS A 260 9.50 14.00 -7.37
N ILE A 261 9.69 12.67 -7.45
CA ILE A 261 9.22 11.85 -8.57
C ILE A 261 7.70 11.93 -8.70
N ILE A 262 6.97 11.81 -7.59
CA ILE A 262 5.52 11.93 -7.59
C ILE A 262 5.09 13.30 -8.06
N ARG A 263 5.66 14.40 -7.54
CA ARG A 263 5.31 15.75 -7.97
C ARG A 263 5.60 15.99 -9.44
N ASP A 264 6.70 15.48 -9.96
CA ASP A 264 7.02 15.58 -11.39
C ASP A 264 5.95 14.85 -12.23
N PHE A 265 5.57 13.63 -11.85
CA PHE A 265 4.48 12.89 -12.51
C PHE A 265 3.12 13.61 -12.42
N LEU A 266 2.82 14.27 -11.30
CA LEU A 266 1.55 15.00 -11.15
C LEU A 266 1.45 16.22 -12.08
N ARG A 267 2.57 16.81 -12.47
CA ARG A 267 2.64 17.95 -13.41
C ARG A 267 2.54 17.51 -14.88
N GLU A 268 2.82 16.27 -15.19
CA GLU A 268 2.65 15.73 -16.53
C GLU A 268 1.14 15.76 -16.91
N SER A 269 0.78 16.32 -18.07
CA SER A 269 -0.60 16.46 -18.57
C SER A 269 -1.18 15.14 -19.07
#